data_67675951f92cc32b18302ca1d3fb7fb3
#
_entry.id   67675951f92cc32b18302ca1d3fb7fb3
#
_cell.length_a   1.000
_cell.length_b   1.000
_cell.length_c   1.000
_cell.angle_alpha   90.00
_cell.angle_beta   90.00
_cell.angle_gamma   90.00
#
_symmetry.space_group_name_H-M   'P 1'
#
loop_
_entity.id
_entity.type
_entity.pdbx_description
1 polymer ?
#
loop_
_entity_poly.entity_id
_entity_poly.type
_entity_poly.pdbx_seq_one_letter_code
_entity_poly.pdbx_strand_id
1 'polypeptide(L)'
;MNEDIRRVTHVQNIRYDKDAERLYIIDQTLLPNEEREIELRTIEEMVEAIKKLRIRGAPAIGICAGYCMYVLARGIDAKDNETFYRKLQIDSELLGAARPTAVN
;
A
#
# COMPACT_ATOMS: atom_id res chain seq x y z
N MET A 1 7.88 23.77 10.29
CA MET A 1 7.10 23.54 10.29
C MET A 1 6.41 22.63 9.46
N ASN A 2 6.55 22.66 8.27
CA ASN A 2 5.89 21.73 7.44
C ASN A 2 6.32 20.31 7.62
N GLU A 3 7.57 20.13 7.95
CA GLU A 3 8.03 18.80 8.19
C GLU A 3 7.40 18.19 9.39
N ASP A 4 7.17 19.02 10.41
CA ASP A 4 6.53 18.52 11.61
C ASP A 4 5.12 18.08 11.31
N ILE A 5 4.43 18.84 10.47
CA ILE A 5 3.09 18.47 10.11
C ILE A 5 3.06 17.15 9.37
N ARG A 6 4.01 16.95 8.47
CA ARG A 6 4.05 15.68 7.75
C ARG A 6 4.31 14.51 8.68
N ARG A 7 5.11 14.72 9.69
CA ARG A 7 5.44 13.63 10.59
C ARG A 7 4.29 13.24 11.48
N VAL A 8 3.34 14.11 11.70
CA VAL A 8 2.19 13.74 12.50
C VAL A 8 1.11 13.08 11.67
N THR A 9 1.28 12.96 10.37
CA THR A 9 0.33 12.26 9.55
C THR A 9 0.70 10.79 9.47
N HIS A 10 -0.24 10.00 9.02
CA HIS A 10 -0.01 8.57 8.91
C HIS A 10 0.94 8.20 7.81
N VAL A 11 1.22 9.12 6.90
CA VAL A 11 2.11 8.82 5.80
C VAL A 11 3.54 8.63 6.23
N GLN A 12 3.88 9.01 7.46
CA GLN A 12 5.25 8.77 7.89
C GLN A 12 5.56 7.28 8.03
N ASN A 13 4.54 6.42 8.03
CA ASN A 13 4.74 4.98 8.03
C ASN A 13 4.72 4.40 6.63
N ILE A 14 4.61 5.24 5.63
CA ILE A 14 4.53 4.84 4.24
C ILE A 14 5.54 5.69 3.48
N ARG A 15 6.41 5.04 2.74
CA ARG A 15 7.43 5.77 2.00
C ARG A 15 7.46 5.27 0.56
N TYR A 16 7.37 6.19 -0.38
CA TYR A 16 7.54 5.85 -1.79
C TYR A 16 8.85 6.47 -2.27
N ASP A 17 9.75 5.60 -2.73
CA ASP A 17 11.03 6.04 -3.27
C ASP A 17 10.86 6.30 -4.76
N LYS A 18 10.83 7.57 -5.13
CA LYS A 18 10.58 7.95 -6.51
C LYS A 18 11.71 7.52 -7.44
N ASP A 19 12.93 7.55 -6.97
CA ASP A 19 14.07 7.20 -7.81
C ASP A 19 14.12 5.70 -8.07
N ALA A 20 13.90 4.91 -7.04
CA ALA A 20 13.90 3.46 -7.18
C ALA A 20 12.52 2.93 -7.59
N GLU A 21 11.49 3.75 -7.49
CA GLU A 21 10.11 3.37 -7.81
C GLU A 21 9.67 2.22 -6.93
N ARG A 22 9.89 2.35 -5.63
CA ARG A 22 9.57 1.29 -4.67
C ARG A 22 8.76 1.84 -3.52
N LEU A 23 7.83 1.03 -3.07
CA LEU A 23 6.93 1.38 -1.97
C LEU A 23 7.33 0.60 -0.73
N TYR A 24 7.44 1.32 0.40
CA TYR A 24 7.81 0.72 1.68
C TYR A 24 6.82 1.11 2.75
N ILE A 25 6.60 0.22 3.70
CA ILE A 25 5.81 0.54 4.89
C ILE A 25 6.59 0.09 6.12
N ILE A 26 6.28 0.71 7.25
CA ILE A 26 6.77 0.23 8.54
C ILE A 26 5.80 -0.85 9.01
N ASP A 27 6.29 -2.04 9.25
CA ASP A 27 5.44 -3.17 9.61
C ASP A 27 4.90 -2.98 11.03
N GLN A 28 3.62 -2.67 11.11
CA GLN A 28 2.98 -2.38 12.40
C GLN A 28 2.89 -3.60 13.31
N THR A 29 2.94 -4.81 12.74
CA THR A 29 2.80 -6.01 13.55
C THR A 29 4.02 -6.25 14.43
N LEU A 30 5.15 -5.61 14.13
CA LEU A 30 6.38 -5.79 14.90
C LEU A 30 6.58 -4.73 15.97
N LEU A 31 5.80 -3.65 15.92
CA LEU A 31 5.92 -2.58 16.90
C LEU A 31 5.29 -3.01 18.21
N PRO A 32 5.80 -2.52 19.32
CA PRO A 32 6.90 -1.56 19.47
C PRO A 32 8.27 -2.22 19.57
N ASN A 33 8.33 -3.53 19.56
CA ASN A 33 9.57 -4.24 19.82
C ASN A 33 10.60 -4.05 18.72
N GLU A 34 10.14 -3.95 17.49
CA GLU A 34 11.02 -3.83 16.34
C GLU A 34 10.39 -2.88 15.34
N GLU A 35 11.21 -2.01 14.77
CA GLU A 35 10.75 -1.14 13.68
C GLU A 35 11.42 -1.62 12.41
N ARG A 36 10.62 -2.22 11.53
CA ARG A 36 11.15 -2.79 10.29
C ARG A 36 10.38 -2.25 9.11
N GLU A 37 11.12 -1.79 8.11
CA GLU A 37 10.53 -1.35 6.87
C GLU A 37 10.50 -2.51 5.90
N ILE A 38 9.35 -2.73 5.25
CA ILE A 38 9.21 -3.78 4.25
C ILE A 38 8.75 -3.18 2.94
N GLU A 39 9.14 -3.81 1.86
CA GLU A 39 8.78 -3.35 0.52
C GLU A 39 7.53 -4.07 0.04
N LEU A 40 6.64 -3.33 -0.62
CA LEU A 40 5.43 -3.90 -1.22
C LEU A 40 5.54 -3.77 -2.73
N ARG A 41 5.77 -4.89 -3.40
CA ARG A 41 5.96 -4.88 -4.85
C ARG A 41 4.85 -5.58 -5.61
N THR A 42 4.35 -6.67 -5.09
CA THR A 42 3.40 -7.51 -5.81
C THR A 42 2.04 -7.42 -5.16
N ILE A 43 1.02 -7.76 -5.93
CA ILE A 43 -0.34 -7.75 -5.39
C ILE A 43 -0.45 -8.70 -4.19
N GLU A 44 0.26 -9.81 -4.23
CA GLU A 44 0.22 -10.77 -3.12
C GLU A 44 0.79 -10.16 -1.85
N GLU A 45 1.92 -9.46 -1.96
CA GLU A 45 2.53 -8.81 -0.80
C GLU A 45 1.63 -7.72 -0.25
N MET A 46 1.00 -6.97 -1.15
CA MET A 46 0.13 -5.87 -0.76
C MET A 46 -1.12 -6.37 -0.05
N VAL A 47 -1.73 -7.42 -0.60
CA VAL A 47 -2.90 -8.03 0.02
C VAL A 47 -2.56 -8.58 1.40
N GLU A 48 -1.44 -9.27 1.50
CA GLU A 48 -1.00 -9.83 2.77
C GLU A 48 -0.77 -8.74 3.81
N ALA A 49 -0.14 -7.64 3.41
CA ALA A 49 0.15 -6.55 4.32
C ALA A 49 -1.14 -5.93 4.88
N ILE A 50 -2.14 -5.79 4.03
CA ILE A 50 -3.40 -5.19 4.46
C ILE A 50 -4.17 -6.17 5.35
N LYS A 51 -4.24 -7.44 4.93
CA LYS A 51 -4.98 -8.43 5.71
C LYS A 51 -4.39 -8.66 7.09
N LYS A 52 -3.06 -8.65 7.18
CA LYS A 52 -2.38 -8.89 8.44
C LYS A 52 -2.23 -7.62 9.27
N LEU A 53 -2.75 -6.51 8.79
CA LEU A 53 -2.65 -5.23 9.48
C LEU A 53 -1.21 -4.79 9.70
N ARG A 54 -0.34 -5.11 8.75
CA ARG A 54 1.02 -4.55 8.77
C ARG A 54 0.98 -3.05 8.54
N ILE A 55 -0.09 -2.58 7.92
CA ILE A 55 -0.42 -1.17 7.89
C ILE A 55 -1.76 -1.03 8.61
N ARG A 56 -1.89 -0.05 9.48
CA ARG A 56 -3.05 0.06 10.35
C ARG A 56 -3.65 1.45 10.30
N GLY A 57 -4.94 1.50 10.58
CA GLY A 57 -5.67 2.76 10.57
C GLY A 57 -6.30 3.01 9.21
N ALA A 58 -7.58 3.36 9.20
CA ALA A 58 -8.29 3.53 7.93
C ALA A 58 -7.65 4.57 7.01
N PRO A 59 -7.21 5.72 7.52
CA PRO A 59 -6.56 6.68 6.61
C PRO A 59 -5.26 6.13 6.03
N ALA A 60 -4.45 5.46 6.86
CA ALA A 60 -3.19 4.92 6.39
C ALA A 60 -3.41 3.81 5.38
N ILE A 61 -4.40 2.96 5.61
CA ILE A 61 -4.73 1.88 4.69
C ILE A 61 -5.16 2.46 3.35
N GLY A 62 -5.97 3.52 3.37
CA GLY A 62 -6.41 4.16 2.13
C GLY A 62 -5.27 4.77 1.36
N ILE A 63 -4.36 5.45 2.05
CA ILE A 63 -3.19 6.05 1.40
C ILE A 63 -2.30 4.95 0.83
N CYS A 64 -2.08 3.91 1.61
CA CYS A 64 -1.26 2.79 1.16
C CYS A 64 -1.86 2.14 -0.07
N ALA A 65 -3.18 1.93 -0.08
CA ALA A 65 -3.84 1.34 -1.24
C ALA A 65 -3.63 2.19 -2.49
N GLY A 66 -3.68 3.51 -2.34
CA GLY A 66 -3.43 4.40 -3.47
C GLY A 66 -2.04 4.22 -4.03
N TYR A 67 -1.03 4.17 -3.18
CA TYR A 67 0.34 3.92 -3.62
C TYR A 67 0.47 2.53 -4.24
N CYS A 68 -0.19 1.53 -3.66
CA CYS A 68 -0.16 0.19 -4.21
C CYS A 68 -0.71 0.17 -5.64
N MET A 69 -1.83 0.86 -5.86
CA MET A 69 -2.40 0.92 -7.20
C MET A 69 -1.44 1.58 -8.18
N TYR A 70 -0.73 2.61 -7.74
CA TYR A 70 0.25 3.27 -8.59
C TYR A 70 1.37 2.31 -8.97
N VAL A 71 1.91 1.60 -7.99
CA VAL A 71 2.99 0.64 -8.23
C VAL A 71 2.51 -0.46 -9.17
N LEU A 72 1.32 -0.98 -8.93
CA LEU A 72 0.78 -2.05 -9.76
C LEU A 72 0.53 -1.57 -11.19
N ALA A 73 -0.01 -0.37 -11.33
CA ALA A 73 -0.29 0.17 -12.66
C ALA A 73 0.99 0.31 -13.48
N ARG A 74 2.06 0.76 -12.84
CA ARG A 74 3.33 0.92 -13.53
C ARG A 74 3.91 -0.42 -13.99
N GLY A 75 3.58 -1.49 -13.30
CA GLY A 75 4.09 -2.81 -13.64
C GLY A 75 3.25 -3.58 -14.63
N ILE A 76 2.10 -3.06 -15.02
CA ILE A 76 1.26 -3.79 -15.96
C ILE A 76 1.84 -3.69 -17.37
N ASP A 77 2.09 -4.86 -17.95
CA ASP A 77 2.55 -4.95 -19.33
C ASP A 77 1.36 -5.43 -20.15
N ALA A 78 0.70 -4.49 -20.81
CA ALA A 78 -0.49 -4.80 -21.58
C ALA A 78 -0.39 -4.15 -22.97
N LYS A 79 -0.91 -4.85 -23.96
CA LYS A 79 -0.80 -4.38 -25.34
C LYS A 79 -1.83 -3.30 -25.66
N ASP A 80 -2.93 -3.29 -24.95
CA ASP A 80 -3.99 -2.34 -25.24
C ASP A 80 -4.59 -1.83 -23.94
N ASN A 81 -5.39 -0.78 -24.06
CA ASN A 81 -5.99 -0.15 -22.91
C ASN A 81 -7.00 -1.04 -22.22
N GLU A 82 -7.72 -1.85 -22.97
CA GLU A 82 -8.74 -2.72 -22.39
C GLU A 82 -8.10 -3.73 -21.44
N THR A 83 -7.02 -4.36 -21.87
CA THR A 83 -6.31 -5.32 -21.05
C THR A 83 -5.70 -4.63 -19.84
N PHE A 84 -5.16 -3.43 -20.03
CA PHE A 84 -4.58 -2.67 -18.94
C PHE A 84 -5.61 -2.39 -17.86
N TYR A 85 -6.76 -1.87 -18.26
CA TYR A 85 -7.79 -1.51 -17.28
C TYR A 85 -8.38 -2.73 -16.62
N ARG A 86 -8.48 -3.85 -17.34
CA ARG A 86 -8.98 -5.08 -16.74
C ARG A 86 -8.06 -5.58 -15.64
N LYS A 87 -6.75 -5.58 -15.89
CA LYS A 87 -5.79 -6.01 -14.87
C LYS A 87 -5.82 -5.07 -13.68
N LEU A 88 -5.88 -3.78 -13.94
CA LEU A 88 -5.91 -2.81 -12.87
C LEU A 88 -7.17 -2.98 -12.02
N GLN A 89 -8.30 -3.27 -12.65
CA GLN A 89 -9.53 -3.48 -11.93
C GLN A 89 -9.47 -4.72 -11.05
N ILE A 90 -8.87 -5.80 -11.55
CA ILE A 90 -8.70 -7.01 -10.77
C ILE A 90 -7.86 -6.71 -9.53
N ASP A 91 -6.76 -5.99 -9.70
CA ASP A 91 -5.90 -5.66 -8.57
C ASP A 91 -6.64 -4.77 -7.57
N SER A 92 -7.41 -3.82 -8.07
CA SER A 92 -8.19 -2.93 -7.21
C SER A 92 -9.19 -3.73 -6.37
N GLU A 93 -9.83 -4.72 -6.97
CA GLU A 93 -10.79 -5.54 -6.26
C GLU A 93 -10.12 -6.40 -5.20
N LEU A 94 -8.95 -6.94 -5.53
CA LEU A 94 -8.20 -7.74 -4.58
C LEU A 94 -7.77 -6.92 -3.37
N LEU A 95 -7.29 -5.70 -3.62
CA LEU A 95 -6.90 -4.82 -2.52
C LEU A 95 -8.10 -4.44 -1.67
N GLY A 96 -9.23 -4.14 -2.32
CA GLY A 96 -10.42 -3.79 -1.58
C GLY A 96 -10.93 -4.93 -0.72
N ALA A 97 -10.87 -6.15 -1.25
CA ALA A 97 -11.32 -7.32 -0.50
C ALA A 97 -10.40 -7.66 0.65
N ALA A 98 -9.13 -7.21 0.59
CA ALA A 98 -8.18 -7.49 1.65
C ALA A 98 -8.40 -6.62 2.87
N ARG A 99 -9.09 -5.49 2.72
CA ARG A 99 -9.27 -4.56 3.82
C ARG A 99 -10.15 -5.20 4.89
N PRO A 100 -9.74 -5.07 6.17
CA PRO A 100 -10.60 -5.59 7.23
C PRO A 100 -11.92 -4.85 7.22
N THR A 101 -12.98 -5.61 7.33
CA THR A 101 -14.31 -5.03 7.35
C THR A 101 -14.65 -4.64 8.76
N ALA A 102 -15.23 -3.46 8.92
CA ALA A 102 -15.75 -3.08 10.22
C ALA A 102 -16.88 -4.02 10.55
N VAL A 103 -16.74 -4.69 11.65
CA VAL A 103 -17.75 -5.63 12.06
C VAL A 103 -18.70 -4.91 12.99
N ASN A 104 -19.94 -5.04 12.69
CA ASN A 104 -20.93 -4.34 13.49
C ASN A 104 -21.49 -5.21 14.55
#